data_43a2fd16ff69d44ece4835e687005781
#
_entry.id   43a2fd16ff69d44ece4835e687005781
#
_cell.length_a   1.000
_cell.length_b   1.000
_cell.length_c   1.000
_cell.angle_alpha   90.00
_cell.angle_beta   90.00
_cell.angle_gamma   90.00
#
_symmetry.space_group_name_H-M   'P 1'
#
loop_
_entity.id
_entity.type
_entity.pdbx_description
1 polymer ?
#
loop_
_entity_poly.entity_id
_entity_poly.type
_entity_poly.pdbx_seq_one_letter_code
_entity_poly.pdbx_strand_id
1 'polypeptide(L)'
;MRAMAYSRFGPAPNVLALNTLVSTPPADGEVRVKLAYSGVNPSDVKARAGARPGVVKPAFDLITPHSDGAGIITDLGAGVSKERLGERVWIWNGQWARAHGTAAEYITLPATQAVALPEGISLQTGAVLGIPGLTAAHCVLGGGAVAGKT
;
A
#
# COMPACT_ATOMS: atom_id res chain seq x y z
N MET A 1 9.40 -2.54 -13.81
CA MET A 1 8.31 -3.26 -13.14
C MET A 1 6.98 -2.92 -13.79
N ARG A 2 6.05 -3.86 -13.82
CA ARG A 2 4.67 -3.59 -14.29
C ARG A 2 3.85 -2.97 -13.17
N ALA A 3 3.00 -2.01 -13.51
CA ALA A 3 2.10 -1.35 -12.58
C ALA A 3 0.81 -0.94 -13.28
N MET A 4 -0.32 -1.02 -12.59
CA MET A 4 -1.54 -0.35 -13.02
C MET A 4 -1.44 1.12 -12.62
N ALA A 5 -1.65 2.04 -13.56
CA ALA A 5 -1.53 3.46 -13.27
C ALA A 5 -2.57 4.31 -14.03
N TYR A 6 -2.78 5.55 -13.55
CA TYR A 6 -3.63 6.56 -14.18
C TYR A 6 -3.01 7.96 -14.06
N SER A 7 -3.31 8.84 -15.04
CA SER A 7 -2.84 10.23 -15.10
C SER A 7 -3.97 11.26 -15.03
N ARG A 8 -5.21 10.82 -15.05
CA ARG A 8 -6.41 11.67 -14.96
C ARG A 8 -7.51 10.97 -14.17
N PHE A 9 -8.41 11.74 -13.62
CA PHE A 9 -9.59 11.20 -12.93
C PHE A 9 -10.58 10.56 -13.91
N GLY A 10 -11.31 9.56 -13.44
CA GLY A 10 -12.37 8.92 -14.22
C GLY A 10 -12.68 7.47 -13.80
N PRO A 11 -13.62 6.82 -14.53
CA PRO A 11 -13.93 5.39 -14.36
C PRO A 11 -12.72 4.52 -14.66
N ALA A 12 -12.56 3.42 -13.91
CA ALA A 12 -11.41 2.53 -14.05
C ALA A 12 -11.13 2.06 -15.49
N PRO A 13 -12.12 1.59 -16.27
CA PRO A 13 -11.87 1.15 -17.64
C PRO A 13 -11.31 2.23 -18.56
N ASN A 14 -11.52 3.51 -18.23
CA ASN A 14 -11.14 4.64 -19.09
C ASN A 14 -9.80 5.28 -18.71
N VAL A 15 -9.29 5.01 -17.53
CA VAL A 15 -8.10 5.70 -16.99
C VAL A 15 -7.01 4.77 -16.47
N LEU A 16 -7.34 3.57 -15.97
CA LEU A 16 -6.35 2.60 -15.53
C LEU A 16 -5.75 1.86 -16.73
N ALA A 17 -4.44 1.89 -16.83
CA ALA A 17 -3.69 1.15 -17.84
C ALA A 17 -2.49 0.44 -17.21
N LEU A 18 -2.09 -0.69 -17.82
CA LEU A 18 -0.84 -1.36 -17.46
C LEU A 18 0.33 -0.55 -18.03
N ASN A 19 1.26 -0.18 -17.16
CA ASN A 19 2.46 0.59 -17.49
C ASN A 19 3.72 -0.18 -17.09
N THR A 20 4.83 0.12 -17.75
CA THR A 20 6.16 -0.31 -17.34
C THR A 20 6.86 0.88 -16.69
N LEU A 21 7.16 0.76 -15.40
CA LEU A 21 7.80 1.80 -14.60
C LEU A 21 9.21 1.38 -14.20
N VAL A 22 10.07 2.36 -13.96
CA VAL A 22 11.37 2.13 -13.32
C VAL A 22 11.14 1.78 -11.85
N SER A 23 11.74 0.69 -11.37
CA SER A 23 11.72 0.36 -9.94
C SER A 23 12.83 1.15 -9.25
N THR A 24 12.46 2.04 -8.32
CA THR A 24 13.44 2.85 -7.58
C THR A 24 14.09 2.00 -6.48
N PRO A 25 15.43 2.00 -6.36
CA PRO A 25 16.10 1.43 -5.19
C PRO A 25 15.64 2.13 -3.90
N PRO A 26 15.64 1.43 -2.75
CA PRO A 26 15.29 2.05 -1.47
C PRO A 26 16.35 3.07 -1.04
N ALA A 27 15.89 4.25 -0.60
CA ALA A 27 16.70 5.26 0.08
C ALA A 27 16.98 4.86 1.54
N ASP A 28 17.72 5.69 2.27
CA ASP A 28 18.00 5.47 3.69
C ASP A 28 16.69 5.33 4.49
N GLY A 29 16.61 4.28 5.32
CA GLY A 29 15.42 3.96 6.11
C GLY A 29 14.25 3.35 5.34
N GLU A 30 14.40 3.12 4.04
CA GLU A 30 13.38 2.50 3.20
C GLU A 30 13.64 1.01 2.92
N VAL A 31 12.59 0.32 2.49
CA VAL A 31 12.65 -1.06 1.98
C VAL A 31 11.96 -1.13 0.62
N ARG A 32 12.40 -2.07 -0.23
CA ARG A 32 11.67 -2.46 -1.42
C ARG A 32 10.98 -3.80 -1.19
N VAL A 33 9.68 -3.83 -1.44
CA VAL A 33 8.84 -5.02 -1.26
C VAL A 33 8.39 -5.52 -2.62
N LYS A 34 8.65 -6.80 -2.92
CA LYS A 34 8.02 -7.53 -4.01
C LYS A 34 6.62 -7.92 -3.58
N LEU A 35 5.64 -7.33 -4.23
CA LEU A 35 4.22 -7.51 -3.88
C LEU A 35 3.70 -8.85 -4.41
N ALA A 36 3.00 -9.58 -3.55
CA ALA A 36 2.23 -10.76 -3.90
C ALA A 36 0.75 -10.40 -4.09
N TYR A 37 0.24 -9.49 -3.26
CA TYR A 37 -1.15 -9.02 -3.29
C TYR A 37 -1.22 -7.52 -3.05
N SER A 38 -2.20 -6.88 -3.68
CA SER A 38 -2.56 -5.47 -3.50
C SER A 38 -4.03 -5.38 -3.08
N GLY A 39 -4.33 -4.70 -1.98
CA GLY A 39 -5.68 -4.49 -1.48
C GLY A 39 -6.34 -3.26 -2.11
N VAL A 40 -7.59 -3.40 -2.54
CA VAL A 40 -8.40 -2.30 -3.10
C VAL A 40 -9.41 -1.83 -2.07
N ASN A 41 -9.44 -0.54 -1.81
CA ASN A 41 -10.33 0.09 -0.84
C ASN A 41 -11.27 1.12 -1.50
N PRO A 42 -12.41 1.44 -0.89
CA PRO A 42 -13.29 2.52 -1.36
C PRO A 42 -12.59 3.87 -1.51
N SER A 43 -11.58 4.15 -0.67
CA SER A 43 -10.76 5.35 -0.76
C SER A 43 -9.96 5.43 -2.06
N ASP A 44 -9.45 4.30 -2.56
CA ASP A 44 -8.69 4.24 -3.81
C ASP A 44 -9.59 4.53 -5.01
N VAL A 45 -10.81 3.97 -4.99
CA VAL A 45 -11.84 4.20 -6.02
C VAL A 45 -12.25 5.68 -6.04
N LYS A 46 -12.51 6.28 -4.87
CA LYS A 46 -12.87 7.69 -4.72
C LYS A 46 -11.73 8.62 -5.17
N ALA A 47 -10.49 8.31 -4.81
CA ALA A 47 -9.31 9.10 -5.20
C ALA A 47 -9.14 9.09 -6.73
N ARG A 48 -9.20 7.91 -7.36
CA ARG A 48 -9.11 7.78 -8.83
C ARG A 48 -10.28 8.45 -9.55
N ALA A 49 -11.48 8.41 -8.98
CA ALA A 49 -12.65 9.06 -9.56
C ALA A 49 -12.64 10.59 -9.44
N GLY A 50 -11.71 11.18 -8.66
CA GLY A 50 -11.68 12.62 -8.39
C GLY A 50 -12.80 13.08 -7.44
N ALA A 51 -13.28 12.19 -6.57
CA ALA A 51 -14.43 12.47 -5.70
C ALA A 51 -14.11 13.35 -4.47
N ARG A 52 -12.88 13.86 -4.35
CA ARG A 52 -12.51 14.79 -3.25
C ARG A 52 -12.92 16.22 -3.62
N PRO A 53 -13.73 16.92 -2.81
CA PRO A 53 -14.10 18.30 -3.07
C PRO A 53 -12.87 19.20 -3.25
N GLY A 54 -12.90 20.06 -4.24
CA GLY A 54 -11.82 21.02 -4.53
C GLY A 54 -10.60 20.45 -5.24
N VAL A 55 -10.53 19.13 -5.46
CA VAL A 55 -9.41 18.48 -6.17
C VAL A 55 -9.81 18.25 -7.63
N VAL A 56 -9.23 19.05 -8.55
CA VAL A 56 -9.60 19.04 -9.98
C VAL A 56 -8.68 18.20 -10.87
N LYS A 57 -7.51 17.81 -10.36
CA LYS A 57 -6.54 16.95 -11.06
C LYS A 57 -5.78 16.06 -10.08
N PRO A 58 -5.19 14.93 -10.53
CA PRO A 58 -4.29 14.13 -9.72
C PRO A 58 -3.11 14.94 -9.17
N ALA A 59 -2.63 14.56 -7.99
CA ALA A 59 -1.49 15.21 -7.33
C ALA A 59 -0.14 14.95 -8.03
N PHE A 60 -0.08 13.90 -8.85
CA PHE A 60 1.11 13.49 -9.60
C PHE A 60 0.71 13.21 -11.06
N ASP A 61 1.66 13.36 -11.99
CA ASP A 61 1.44 13.13 -13.42
C ASP A 61 1.04 11.68 -13.74
N LEU A 62 1.53 10.73 -12.96
CA LEU A 62 1.16 9.32 -13.05
C LEU A 62 1.04 8.73 -11.65
N ILE A 63 -0.09 8.10 -11.36
CA ILE A 63 -0.40 7.50 -10.07
C ILE A 63 -0.60 5.99 -10.21
N THR A 64 0.17 5.21 -9.45
CA THR A 64 -0.12 3.80 -9.16
C THR A 64 -0.98 3.77 -7.90
N PRO A 65 -2.24 3.31 -7.97
CA PRO A 65 -3.14 3.34 -6.83
C PRO A 65 -2.82 2.26 -5.78
N HIS A 66 -3.64 2.25 -4.77
CA HIS A 66 -3.76 1.33 -3.64
C HIS A 66 -2.73 1.58 -2.53
N SER A 67 -3.26 1.58 -1.30
CA SER A 67 -2.49 1.81 -0.09
C SER A 67 -2.13 0.53 0.66
N ASP A 68 -2.87 -0.55 0.43
CA ASP A 68 -2.72 -1.81 1.12
C ASP A 68 -2.07 -2.86 0.22
N GLY A 69 -1.26 -3.71 0.80
CA GLY A 69 -0.62 -4.81 0.10
C GLY A 69 0.14 -5.72 1.05
N ALA A 70 0.63 -6.82 0.52
CA ALA A 70 1.53 -7.72 1.23
C ALA A 70 2.52 -8.36 0.26
N GLY A 71 3.69 -8.67 0.76
CA GLY A 71 4.77 -9.22 -0.04
C GLY A 71 6.00 -9.58 0.77
N ILE A 72 7.14 -9.58 0.10
CA ILE A 72 8.42 -9.96 0.67
C ILE A 72 9.42 -8.83 0.42
N ILE A 73 10.17 -8.44 1.45
CA ILE A 73 11.25 -7.45 1.32
C ILE A 73 12.38 -8.05 0.47
N THR A 74 12.73 -7.36 -0.62
CA THR A 74 13.79 -7.78 -1.55
C THR A 74 15.04 -6.94 -1.48
N ASP A 75 14.94 -5.69 -0.99
CA ASP A 75 16.05 -4.77 -0.90
C ASP A 75 15.88 -3.84 0.31
N LEU A 76 17.00 -3.40 0.84
CA LEU A 76 17.08 -2.58 2.05
C LEU A 76 17.89 -1.30 1.75
N GLY A 77 17.37 -0.17 2.19
CA GLY A 77 18.12 1.07 2.26
C GLY A 77 19.06 1.12 3.46
N ALA A 78 19.97 2.07 3.48
CA ALA A 78 20.88 2.24 4.60
C ALA A 78 20.10 2.47 5.91
N GLY A 79 20.63 1.99 7.02
CA GLY A 79 20.00 2.08 8.35
C GLY A 79 18.90 1.07 8.64
N VAL A 80 18.47 0.26 7.65
CA VAL A 80 17.53 -0.84 7.89
C VAL A 80 18.28 -2.11 8.25
N SER A 81 17.80 -2.85 9.28
CA SER A 81 18.42 -4.12 9.70
C SER A 81 18.45 -5.13 8.56
N LYS A 82 19.60 -5.77 8.35
CA LYS A 82 19.81 -6.80 7.32
C LYS A 82 18.93 -8.04 7.52
N GLU A 83 18.48 -8.29 8.73
CA GLU A 83 17.59 -9.41 9.10
C GLU A 83 16.21 -9.28 8.42
N ARG A 84 15.83 -8.07 8.00
CA ARG A 84 14.58 -7.82 7.30
C ARG A 84 14.57 -8.29 5.85
N LEU A 85 15.71 -8.63 5.28
CA LEU A 85 15.76 -9.16 3.92
C LEU A 85 15.06 -10.53 3.85
N GLY A 86 14.10 -10.68 2.95
CA GLY A 86 13.26 -11.87 2.84
C GLY A 86 12.08 -11.91 3.82
N GLU A 87 11.92 -10.89 4.69
CA GLU A 87 10.81 -10.80 5.63
C GLU A 87 9.47 -10.71 4.89
N ARG A 88 8.49 -11.48 5.34
CA ARG A 88 7.10 -11.38 4.90
C ARG A 88 6.44 -10.19 5.59
N VAL A 89 5.85 -9.30 4.83
CA VAL A 89 5.28 -8.05 5.37
C VAL A 89 3.90 -7.75 4.81
N TRP A 90 3.12 -7.02 5.60
CA TRP A 90 1.96 -6.30 5.12
C TRP A 90 2.25 -4.79 5.13
N ILE A 91 1.54 -4.04 4.28
CA ILE A 91 1.79 -2.62 4.01
C ILE A 91 0.57 -1.80 4.41
N TRP A 92 0.83 -0.68 5.08
CA TRP A 92 -0.18 0.34 5.35
C TRP A 92 0.25 1.68 4.73
N ASN A 93 -0.73 2.47 4.30
CA ASN A 93 -0.53 3.77 3.68
C ASN A 93 0.48 3.76 2.50
N GLY A 94 0.52 2.69 1.72
CA GLY A 94 1.48 2.53 0.63
C GLY A 94 1.47 3.68 -0.38
N GLN A 95 0.29 4.25 -0.69
CA GLN A 95 0.14 5.36 -1.64
C GLN A 95 0.03 6.74 -0.97
N TRP A 96 0.17 6.84 0.36
CA TRP A 96 0.04 8.11 1.07
C TRP A 96 1.20 9.07 0.73
N ALA A 97 0.87 10.27 0.24
CA ALA A 97 1.81 11.34 -0.12
C ALA A 97 2.90 10.93 -1.14
N ARG A 98 2.65 9.90 -1.96
CA ARG A 98 3.56 9.46 -3.03
C ARG A 98 2.80 9.04 -4.29
N ALA A 99 3.50 9.04 -5.43
CA ALA A 99 2.92 8.71 -6.73
C ALA A 99 2.58 7.22 -6.87
N HIS A 100 3.37 6.33 -6.23
CA HIS A 100 3.30 4.90 -6.47
C HIS A 100 2.86 4.14 -5.22
N GLY A 101 1.71 3.47 -5.33
CA GLY A 101 1.13 2.56 -4.36
C GLY A 101 1.35 1.10 -4.73
N THR A 102 0.51 0.22 -4.16
CA THR A 102 0.71 -1.23 -4.22
C THR A 102 0.16 -1.94 -5.46
N ALA A 103 -0.52 -1.23 -6.39
CA ALA A 103 -0.99 -1.83 -7.65
C ALA A 103 0.16 -2.03 -8.66
N ALA A 104 1.29 -2.60 -8.22
CA ALA A 104 2.52 -2.82 -8.95
C ALA A 104 3.20 -4.12 -8.53
N GLU A 105 4.25 -4.53 -9.26
CA GLU A 105 5.08 -5.68 -8.86
C GLU A 105 5.97 -5.38 -7.64
N TYR A 106 6.36 -4.13 -7.46
CA TYR A 106 7.21 -3.67 -6.35
C TYR A 106 6.72 -2.32 -5.83
N ILE A 107 6.96 -2.09 -4.55
CA ILE A 107 6.83 -0.77 -3.92
C ILE A 107 8.09 -0.49 -3.08
N THR A 108 8.55 0.77 -3.11
CA THR A 108 9.60 1.27 -2.22
C THR A 108 8.97 2.27 -1.25
N LEU A 109 9.20 2.09 0.04
CA LEU A 109 8.54 2.88 1.09
C LEU A 109 9.36 2.82 2.41
N PRO A 110 9.10 3.75 3.37
CA PRO A 110 9.71 3.69 4.69
C PRO A 110 9.53 2.31 5.35
N ALA A 111 10.59 1.79 5.93
CA ALA A 111 10.61 0.46 6.56
C ALA A 111 9.53 0.29 7.65
N THR A 112 9.11 1.38 8.30
CA THR A 112 8.02 1.40 9.30
C THR A 112 6.64 1.14 8.71
N GLN A 113 6.44 1.33 7.40
CA GLN A 113 5.19 1.05 6.71
C GLN A 113 5.11 -0.39 6.16
N ALA A 114 6.20 -1.14 6.23
CA ALA A 114 6.27 -2.57 5.92
C ALA A 114 6.36 -3.34 7.24
N VAL A 115 5.23 -3.81 7.74
CA VAL A 115 5.11 -4.46 9.05
C VAL A 115 5.26 -5.97 8.90
N ALA A 116 6.04 -6.60 9.78
CA ALA A 116 6.22 -8.05 9.79
C ALA A 116 4.86 -8.78 9.85
N LEU A 117 4.66 -9.74 8.94
CA LEU A 117 3.46 -10.57 8.93
C LEU A 117 3.71 -11.81 9.79
N PRO A 118 2.90 -12.05 10.84
CA PRO A 118 3.08 -13.21 11.70
C PRO A 118 3.10 -14.55 10.94
N GLU A 119 3.83 -15.53 11.48
CA GLU A 119 3.79 -16.89 10.95
C GLU A 119 2.36 -17.44 10.93
N GLY A 120 2.06 -18.25 9.94
CA GLY A 120 0.71 -18.81 9.75
C GLY A 120 -0.30 -17.88 9.06
N ILE A 121 -0.04 -16.57 8.99
CA ILE A 121 -0.92 -15.64 8.28
C ILE A 121 -0.50 -15.57 6.80
N SER A 122 -1.48 -15.73 5.89
CA SER A 122 -1.21 -15.68 4.45
C SER A 122 -0.91 -14.25 3.99
N LEU A 123 -0.12 -14.09 2.91
CA LEU A 123 0.08 -12.78 2.28
C LEU A 123 -1.24 -12.19 1.74
N GLN A 124 -2.18 -13.05 1.36
CA GLN A 124 -3.51 -12.62 0.94
C GLN A 124 -4.28 -11.95 2.10
N THR A 125 -4.23 -12.54 3.30
CA THR A 125 -4.78 -11.92 4.51
C THR A 125 -4.02 -10.64 4.86
N GLY A 126 -2.67 -10.65 4.76
CA GLY A 126 -1.83 -9.47 4.98
C GLY A 126 -2.24 -8.26 4.14
N ALA A 127 -2.65 -8.48 2.89
CA ALA A 127 -3.03 -7.40 1.97
C ALA A 127 -4.33 -6.65 2.35
N VAL A 128 -5.07 -7.10 3.36
CA VAL A 128 -6.29 -6.43 3.86
C VAL A 128 -6.16 -5.98 5.33
N LEU A 129 -4.96 -6.00 5.90
CA LEU A 129 -4.72 -5.54 7.27
C LEU A 129 -4.57 -4.01 7.36
N GLY A 130 -4.18 -3.34 6.30
CA GLY A 130 -3.97 -1.89 6.26
C GLY A 130 -5.25 -1.11 6.57
N ILE A 131 -5.93 -0.60 5.56
CA ILE A 131 -7.13 0.24 5.77
C ILE A 131 -8.26 -0.55 6.45
N PRO A 132 -8.69 -1.74 5.97
CA PRO A 132 -9.81 -2.45 6.60
C PRO A 132 -9.49 -2.92 8.01
N GLY A 133 -8.35 -3.58 8.21
CA GLY A 133 -7.97 -4.14 9.51
C GLY A 133 -7.74 -3.07 10.58
N LEU A 134 -6.98 -2.01 10.26
CA LEU A 134 -6.73 -0.90 11.19
C LEU A 134 -8.02 -0.12 11.49
N THR A 135 -8.90 0.08 10.50
CA THR A 135 -10.19 0.73 10.71
C THR A 135 -11.07 -0.09 11.65
N ALA A 136 -11.18 -1.41 11.43
CA ALA A 136 -11.93 -2.30 12.30
C ALA A 136 -11.37 -2.30 13.72
N ALA A 137 -10.05 -2.43 13.88
CA ALA A 137 -9.39 -2.38 15.19
C ALA A 137 -9.66 -1.05 15.91
N HIS A 138 -9.57 0.08 15.21
CA HIS A 138 -9.85 1.39 15.79
C HIS A 138 -11.33 1.52 16.22
N CYS A 139 -12.27 1.09 15.38
CA CYS A 139 -13.69 1.14 15.69
C CYS A 139 -14.05 0.28 16.91
N VAL A 140 -13.44 -0.89 17.04
CA VAL A 140 -13.73 -1.82 18.15
C VAL A 140 -13.01 -1.44 19.44
N LEU A 141 -11.73 -1.07 19.35
CA LEU A 141 -10.85 -0.90 20.52
C LEU A 141 -10.67 0.58 20.91
N GLY A 142 -10.99 1.53 20.04
CA GLY A 142 -10.77 2.95 20.26
C GLY A 142 -11.58 3.53 21.44
N GLY A 143 -12.67 2.88 21.85
CA GLY A 143 -13.47 3.24 23.05
C GLY A 143 -13.02 2.56 24.34
N GLY A 144 -11.92 1.84 24.36
CA GLY A 144 -11.38 1.10 25.50
C GLY A 144 -11.60 -0.41 25.42
N ALA A 145 -11.36 -1.11 26.55
CA ALA A 145 -11.46 -2.56 26.60
C ALA A 145 -12.87 -3.06 26.29
N VAL A 146 -12.98 -4.05 25.40
CA VAL A 146 -14.26 -4.64 24.94
C VAL A 146 -14.48 -6.06 25.40
N ALA A 147 -13.51 -6.66 26.11
CA ALA A 147 -13.63 -8.01 26.64
C ALA A 147 -14.85 -8.14 27.57
N GLY A 148 -15.72 -9.12 27.28
CA GLY A 148 -16.95 -9.34 28.04
C GLY A 148 -18.08 -8.31 27.79
N LYS A 149 -17.96 -7.44 26.79
CA LYS A 149 -19.03 -6.55 26.36
C LYS A 149 -19.77 -7.14 25.15
N THR A 150 -21.09 -6.98 25.12
CA THR A 150 -21.97 -7.34 24.00
C THR A 150 -22.44 -6.09 23.28
#